data_7c9f22f444720fa8801bcd90d097550d
#
_entry.id   7c9f22f444720fa8801bcd90d097550d
#
_cell.length_a   1.000
_cell.length_b   1.000
_cell.length_c   1.000
_cell.angle_alpha   90.00
_cell.angle_beta   90.00
_cell.angle_gamma   90.00
#
_symmetry.space_group_name_H-M   'P 1'
#
loop_
_entity.id
_entity.type
_entity.pdbx_description
1 polymer ?
#
loop_
_entity_poly.entity_id
_entity_poly.type
_entity_poly.pdbx_seq_one_letter_code
_entity_poly.pdbx_strand_id
1 'polypeptide(L)'
;MLPFSQQYSEETLIRIQQELDLNCPSPESNLVKLGRCVATLPGSEEAAKLRRLVMDIDDFTAQIRWHLGQALLLMDSQPDILKAGEDDDDIIKGLGMPAGAQLLLRGYIRDADRVLYDDLSTSRLGGTVGGWIFHMMIDSAVYRAVSVLDRLATVLWYAAELPMERIYFRSGKVKKLHTAFCSDETAHLLRIAEGKLLNFIIDYRDGLTHSTKAYSRASGFTPLEQWKDENGRLVIWDENAWDAEMLFALGRASYLQFTEALGPSVSICEKKWPIQP
;
A
#
# COMPACT_ATOMS: atom_id res chain seq x y z
N MET A 1 1.21 2.16 18.46
CA MET A 1 2.26 3.10 18.91
C MET A 1 3.35 3.10 17.86
N LEU A 2 3.71 4.26 17.34
CA LEU A 2 4.73 4.38 16.27
C LEU A 2 6.10 4.05 16.88
N PRO A 3 6.95 3.17 16.29
CA PRO A 3 8.22 2.78 16.90
C PRO A 3 9.19 3.96 17.08
N PHE A 4 8.98 5.06 16.35
CA PHE A 4 9.74 6.31 16.50
C PHE A 4 9.10 7.31 17.44
N SER A 5 7.95 6.99 18.07
CA SER A 5 7.19 7.92 18.91
C SER A 5 7.96 8.42 20.13
N GLN A 6 8.97 7.69 20.60
CA GLN A 6 9.81 8.10 21.74
C GLN A 6 10.73 9.28 21.42
N GLN A 7 10.92 9.61 20.14
CA GLN A 7 11.82 10.69 19.68
C GLN A 7 11.07 11.98 19.33
N TYR A 8 9.73 11.93 19.26
CA TYR A 8 8.92 13.06 18.81
C TYR A 8 8.10 13.62 19.96
N SER A 9 7.87 14.93 19.93
CA SER A 9 6.98 15.59 20.89
C SER A 9 5.54 15.07 20.71
N GLU A 10 4.77 15.08 21.78
CA GLU A 10 3.35 14.72 21.73
C GLU A 10 2.58 15.59 20.71
N GLU A 11 2.90 16.88 20.64
CA GLU A 11 2.32 17.83 19.68
C GLU A 11 2.59 17.40 18.22
N THR A 12 3.82 16.98 17.90
CA THR A 12 4.17 16.46 16.58
C THR A 12 3.35 15.23 16.24
N LEU A 13 3.25 14.28 17.17
CA LEU A 13 2.49 13.05 16.96
C LEU A 13 1.00 13.32 16.73
N ILE A 14 0.40 14.24 17.50
CA ILE A 14 -1.00 14.64 17.33
C ILE A 14 -1.20 15.28 15.95
N ARG A 15 -0.32 16.18 15.54
CA ARG A 15 -0.40 16.83 14.22
C ARG A 15 -0.29 15.83 13.07
N ILE A 16 0.66 14.92 13.14
CA ILE A 16 0.84 13.86 12.12
C ILE A 16 -0.38 12.94 12.09
N GLN A 17 -0.96 12.60 13.25
CA GLN A 17 -2.17 11.80 13.29
C GLN A 17 -3.35 12.53 12.64
N GLN A 18 -3.51 13.81 12.89
CA GLN A 18 -4.54 14.63 12.26
C GLN A 18 -4.34 14.73 10.73
N GLU A 19 -3.11 14.91 10.28
CA GLU A 19 -2.78 14.93 8.87
C GLU A 19 -3.03 13.57 8.21
N LEU A 20 -2.70 12.48 8.89
CA LEU A 20 -2.99 11.13 8.41
C LEU A 20 -4.51 10.89 8.32
N ASP A 21 -5.27 11.31 9.31
CA ASP A 21 -6.73 11.15 9.32
C ASP A 21 -7.40 11.97 8.23
N LEU A 22 -6.86 13.15 7.91
CA LEU A 22 -7.33 14.00 6.82
C LEU A 22 -7.04 13.36 5.45
N ASN A 23 -5.84 12.83 5.27
CA ASN A 23 -5.37 12.31 3.98
C ASN A 23 -5.75 10.84 3.76
N CYS A 24 -5.85 10.05 4.82
CA CYS A 24 -6.11 8.62 4.82
C CYS A 24 -7.14 8.28 5.91
N PRO A 25 -8.41 8.69 5.77
CA PRO A 25 -9.44 8.50 6.79
C PRO A 25 -9.61 7.02 7.12
N SER A 26 -9.88 6.72 8.40
CA SER A 26 -10.09 5.34 8.84
C SER A 26 -11.38 4.77 8.27
N PRO A 27 -11.37 3.61 7.61
CA PRO A 27 -12.55 2.95 7.09
C PRO A 27 -13.20 2.01 8.12
N GLU A 28 -12.95 2.22 9.41
CA GLU A 28 -13.35 1.33 10.51
C GLU A 28 -14.83 0.90 10.46
N SER A 29 -15.73 1.84 10.20
CA SER A 29 -17.16 1.54 10.08
C SER A 29 -17.46 0.47 9.02
N ASN A 30 -16.81 0.55 7.87
CA ASN A 30 -16.97 -0.42 6.79
C ASN A 30 -16.31 -1.75 7.12
N LEU A 31 -15.16 -1.74 7.77
CA LEU A 31 -14.45 -2.96 8.21
C LEU A 31 -15.28 -3.73 9.24
N VAL A 32 -15.82 -3.04 10.23
CA VAL A 32 -16.74 -3.64 11.23
C VAL A 32 -17.96 -4.26 10.57
N LYS A 33 -18.60 -3.58 9.62
CA LYS A 33 -19.73 -4.11 8.87
C LYS A 33 -19.36 -5.35 8.07
N LEU A 34 -18.24 -5.32 7.34
CA LEU A 34 -17.73 -6.47 6.59
C LEU A 34 -17.50 -7.67 7.52
N GLY A 35 -16.85 -7.43 8.66
CA GLY A 35 -16.64 -8.46 9.69
C GLY A 35 -17.94 -9.08 10.18
N ARG A 36 -18.97 -8.26 10.45
CA ARG A 36 -20.29 -8.73 10.87
C ARG A 36 -20.98 -9.58 9.77
N CYS A 37 -20.90 -9.16 8.50
CA CYS A 37 -21.47 -9.93 7.40
C CYS A 37 -20.90 -11.35 7.33
N VAL A 38 -19.58 -11.50 7.40
CA VAL A 38 -18.96 -12.84 7.33
C VAL A 38 -19.11 -13.63 8.63
N ALA A 39 -19.36 -12.99 9.77
CA ALA A 39 -19.64 -13.66 11.02
C ALA A 39 -20.99 -14.42 11.00
N THR A 40 -21.95 -13.97 10.19
CA THR A 40 -23.27 -14.65 10.04
C THR A 40 -23.18 -15.97 9.24
N LEU A 41 -22.07 -16.19 8.54
CA LEU A 41 -21.90 -17.39 7.72
C LEU A 41 -21.83 -18.67 8.59
N PRO A 42 -22.42 -19.77 8.13
CA PRO A 42 -22.36 -21.04 8.84
C PRO A 42 -20.92 -21.53 9.04
N GLY A 43 -20.71 -22.42 10.02
CA GLY A 43 -19.39 -22.91 10.41
C GLY A 43 -18.78 -23.89 9.41
N SER A 44 -18.58 -23.47 8.16
CA SER A 44 -17.86 -24.24 7.14
C SER A 44 -16.40 -23.85 7.05
N GLU A 45 -15.58 -24.66 6.38
CA GLU A 45 -14.18 -24.35 6.12
C GLU A 45 -14.03 -23.09 5.24
N GLU A 46 -14.89 -22.94 4.27
CA GLU A 46 -14.94 -21.76 3.40
C GLU A 46 -15.27 -20.49 4.20
N ALA A 47 -16.25 -20.56 5.08
CA ALA A 47 -16.61 -19.43 5.96
C ALA A 47 -15.42 -19.08 6.89
N ALA A 48 -14.67 -20.07 7.39
CA ALA A 48 -13.49 -19.82 8.17
C ALA A 48 -12.38 -19.13 7.35
N LYS A 49 -12.18 -19.52 6.08
CA LYS A 49 -11.27 -18.85 5.17
C LYS A 49 -11.69 -17.39 4.92
N LEU A 50 -12.96 -17.13 4.70
CA LEU A 50 -13.47 -15.77 4.51
C LEU A 50 -13.28 -14.89 5.73
N ARG A 51 -13.54 -15.41 6.94
CA ARG A 51 -13.27 -14.67 8.18
C ARG A 51 -11.80 -14.28 8.30
N ARG A 52 -10.87 -15.19 7.97
CA ARG A 52 -9.42 -14.88 7.95
C ARG A 52 -9.10 -13.80 6.92
N LEU A 53 -9.66 -13.87 5.71
CA LEU A 53 -9.46 -12.83 4.69
C LEU A 53 -9.93 -11.45 5.17
N VAL A 54 -11.05 -11.38 5.88
CA VAL A 54 -11.56 -10.12 6.43
C VAL A 54 -10.70 -9.62 7.58
N MET A 55 -10.18 -10.50 8.44
CA MET A 55 -9.17 -10.13 9.45
C MET A 55 -7.90 -9.60 8.79
N ASP A 56 -7.40 -10.26 7.75
CA ASP A 56 -6.24 -9.78 7.00
C ASP A 56 -6.49 -8.39 6.36
N ILE A 57 -7.72 -8.12 5.89
CA ILE A 57 -8.11 -6.81 5.35
C ILE A 57 -7.98 -5.73 6.43
N ASP A 58 -8.46 -6.00 7.64
CA ASP A 58 -8.38 -5.10 8.78
C ASP A 58 -6.92 -4.85 9.19
N ASP A 59 -6.16 -5.92 9.40
CA ASP A 59 -4.75 -5.86 9.77
C ASP A 59 -3.92 -5.09 8.73
N PHE A 60 -4.13 -5.35 7.44
CA PHE A 60 -3.40 -4.65 6.38
C PHE A 60 -3.81 -3.18 6.29
N THR A 61 -5.07 -2.87 6.53
CA THR A 61 -5.54 -1.48 6.58
C THR A 61 -4.83 -0.70 7.68
N ALA A 62 -4.72 -1.28 8.87
CA ALA A 62 -3.98 -0.69 9.99
C ALA A 62 -2.49 -0.53 9.63
N GLN A 63 -1.88 -1.54 9.01
CA GLN A 63 -0.47 -1.49 8.59
C GLN A 63 -0.22 -0.44 7.50
N ILE A 64 -1.11 -0.29 6.52
CA ILE A 64 -0.99 0.76 5.49
C ILE A 64 -0.97 2.13 6.15
N ARG A 65 -1.92 2.41 7.02
CA ARG A 65 -1.99 3.69 7.75
C ARG A 65 -0.76 3.92 8.62
N TRP A 66 -0.28 2.86 9.27
CA TRP A 66 0.94 2.94 10.06
C TRP A 66 2.15 3.33 9.20
N HIS A 67 2.34 2.69 8.03
CA HIS A 67 3.44 3.01 7.12
C HIS A 67 3.34 4.44 6.59
N LEU A 68 2.15 4.89 6.20
CA LEU A 68 1.93 6.26 5.73
C LEU A 68 2.16 7.28 6.85
N GLY A 69 1.77 6.97 8.09
CA GLY A 69 2.06 7.81 9.25
C GLY A 69 3.56 7.93 9.54
N GLN A 70 4.32 6.82 9.40
CA GLN A 70 5.78 6.86 9.53
C GLN A 70 6.42 7.69 8.41
N ALA A 71 5.93 7.53 7.17
CA ALA A 71 6.42 8.33 6.06
C ALA A 71 6.19 9.84 6.28
N LEU A 72 5.02 10.24 6.77
CA LEU A 72 4.74 11.64 7.15
C LEU A 72 5.68 12.15 8.24
N LEU A 73 5.93 11.34 9.27
CA LEU A 73 6.89 11.68 10.33
C LEU A 73 8.30 11.93 9.78
N LEU A 74 8.75 11.09 8.86
CA LEU A 74 10.05 11.27 8.20
C LEU A 74 10.09 12.52 7.35
N MET A 75 9.03 12.80 6.59
CA MET A 75 8.95 14.02 5.78
C MET A 75 8.97 15.29 6.63
N ASP A 76 8.27 15.27 7.77
CA ASP A 76 8.12 16.43 8.64
C ASP A 76 9.37 16.71 9.48
N SER A 77 9.91 15.69 10.12
CA SER A 77 10.93 15.85 11.14
C SER A 77 12.36 15.83 10.60
N GLN A 78 12.55 15.26 9.43
CA GLN A 78 13.87 15.07 8.82
C GLN A 78 13.84 15.31 7.31
N PRO A 79 13.46 16.51 6.86
CA PRO A 79 13.44 16.82 5.42
C PRO A 79 14.81 16.66 4.78
N ASP A 80 15.90 16.72 5.58
CA ASP A 80 17.28 16.56 5.14
C ASP A 80 17.72 15.09 5.05
N ILE A 81 17.06 14.16 5.72
CA ILE A 81 17.24 12.70 5.51
C ILE A 81 16.94 12.28 4.07
N LEU A 82 16.07 13.03 3.43
CA LEU A 82 15.70 12.82 2.03
C LEU A 82 16.69 13.48 1.05
N LYS A 83 17.69 14.22 1.57
CA LYS A 83 18.76 14.85 0.81
C LYS A 83 20.04 14.04 0.99
N ALA A 84 20.69 13.69 -0.11
CA ALA A 84 21.92 12.91 -0.10
C ALA A 84 23.03 13.58 0.74
N GLY A 85 23.72 12.83 1.58
CA GLY A 85 25.07 13.19 2.00
C GLY A 85 25.39 13.30 3.48
N GLU A 86 24.52 12.90 4.42
CA GLU A 86 24.85 12.94 5.84
C GLU A 86 24.88 11.55 6.50
N ASP A 87 25.66 11.47 7.57
CA ASP A 87 26.13 10.29 8.29
C ASP A 87 25.01 9.26 8.56
N ASP A 88 24.90 8.24 7.70
CA ASP A 88 23.94 7.15 7.77
C ASP A 88 23.92 6.45 9.14
N ASP A 89 25.05 6.49 9.86
CA ASP A 89 25.19 5.89 11.20
C ASP A 89 24.35 6.60 12.27
N ASP A 90 24.23 7.91 12.20
CA ASP A 90 23.44 8.69 13.16
C ASP A 90 21.94 8.54 12.88
N ILE A 91 21.58 8.42 11.63
CA ILE A 91 20.20 8.10 11.23
C ILE A 91 19.79 6.71 11.74
N ILE A 92 20.62 5.69 11.53
CA ILE A 92 20.37 4.32 12.01
C ILE A 92 20.24 4.28 13.52
N LYS A 93 21.06 5.01 14.25
CA LYS A 93 20.95 5.13 15.72
C LYS A 93 19.65 5.83 16.12
N GLY A 94 19.28 6.90 15.39
CA GLY A 94 18.06 7.66 15.60
C GLY A 94 16.77 6.86 15.40
N LEU A 95 16.81 5.76 14.64
CA LEU A 95 15.62 4.90 14.41
C LEU A 95 15.14 4.14 15.66
N GLY A 96 15.88 4.18 16.79
CA GLY A 96 15.48 3.49 18.02
C GLY A 96 15.35 1.97 17.89
N MET A 97 15.92 1.38 16.84
CA MET A 97 15.86 -0.06 16.56
C MET A 97 16.80 -0.83 17.51
N PRO A 98 16.46 -2.08 17.88
CA PRO A 98 17.40 -2.94 18.60
C PRO A 98 18.72 -3.10 17.85
N ALA A 99 19.83 -3.18 18.60
CA ALA A 99 21.18 -3.23 18.02
C ALA A 99 21.37 -4.30 16.93
N GLY A 100 20.75 -5.46 17.09
CA GLY A 100 20.76 -6.52 16.07
C GLY A 100 20.07 -6.12 14.76
N ALA A 101 18.96 -5.40 14.84
CA ALA A 101 18.26 -4.89 13.67
C ALA A 101 19.03 -3.75 13.00
N GLN A 102 19.69 -2.89 13.78
CA GLN A 102 20.60 -1.88 13.23
C GLN A 102 21.77 -2.51 12.48
N LEU A 103 22.34 -3.59 13.01
CA LEU A 103 23.44 -4.31 12.36
C LEU A 103 23.03 -4.94 11.04
N LEU A 104 21.84 -5.56 11.00
CA LEU A 104 21.25 -6.12 9.78
C LEU A 104 20.97 -5.03 8.75
N LEU A 105 20.41 -3.91 9.19
CA LEU A 105 20.13 -2.76 8.31
C LEU A 105 21.43 -2.20 7.72
N ARG A 106 22.49 -2.01 8.55
CA ARG A 106 23.81 -1.59 8.08
C ARG A 106 24.43 -2.57 7.08
N GLY A 107 24.31 -3.88 7.35
CA GLY A 107 24.79 -4.91 6.41
C GLY A 107 24.04 -4.83 5.09
N TYR A 108 22.76 -4.69 5.14
CA TYR A 108 21.90 -4.59 3.96
C TYR A 108 22.17 -3.32 3.15
N ILE A 109 22.36 -2.18 3.81
CA ILE A 109 22.70 -0.91 3.15
C ILE A 109 24.08 -1.00 2.52
N ARG A 110 25.08 -1.56 3.22
CA ARG A 110 26.42 -1.73 2.69
C ARG A 110 26.46 -2.64 1.45
N ASP A 111 25.65 -3.70 1.44
CA ASP A 111 25.53 -4.61 0.29
C ASP A 111 24.72 -3.97 -0.83
N ALA A 112 23.70 -3.19 -0.48
CA ALA A 112 22.97 -2.37 -1.41
C ALA A 112 23.85 -1.29 -2.03
N ASP A 113 24.62 -0.55 -1.26
CA ASP A 113 25.55 0.48 -1.76
C ASP A 113 26.53 -0.06 -2.81
N ARG A 114 27.03 -1.27 -2.63
CA ARG A 114 27.93 -1.89 -3.63
C ARG A 114 27.27 -2.14 -4.97
N VAL A 115 25.96 -2.43 -4.97
CA VAL A 115 25.20 -2.74 -6.18
C VAL A 115 24.54 -1.50 -6.77
N LEU A 116 24.35 -0.47 -5.95
CA LEU A 116 23.45 0.65 -6.18
C LEU A 116 24.15 1.96 -6.51
N TYR A 117 25.40 2.11 -6.12
CA TYR A 117 26.14 3.37 -6.26
C TYR A 117 26.32 3.81 -7.71
N ASP A 118 26.40 2.87 -8.64
CA ASP A 118 26.56 3.18 -10.07
C ASP A 118 25.27 3.65 -10.76
N ASP A 119 24.10 3.27 -10.23
CA ASP A 119 22.80 3.59 -10.86
C ASP A 119 21.97 4.66 -10.11
N LEU A 120 22.39 5.05 -8.90
CA LEU A 120 21.62 5.91 -7.98
C LEU A 120 21.86 7.40 -8.11
N SER A 121 22.78 7.81 -8.95
CA SER A 121 23.14 9.22 -9.14
C SER A 121 21.98 10.10 -9.61
N THR A 122 20.82 9.53 -9.93
CA THR A 122 19.68 10.22 -10.51
C THR A 122 18.47 10.36 -9.59
N SER A 123 18.40 9.65 -8.46
CA SER A 123 17.26 9.76 -7.53
C SER A 123 17.59 10.67 -6.35
N ARG A 124 16.81 11.71 -6.10
CA ARG A 124 16.94 12.60 -4.92
C ARG A 124 16.84 11.85 -3.59
N LEU A 125 16.21 10.68 -3.58
CA LEU A 125 16.05 9.81 -2.41
C LEU A 125 17.08 8.68 -2.42
N GLY A 126 17.79 8.49 -3.54
CA GLY A 126 18.79 7.47 -3.67
C GLY A 126 20.04 7.82 -2.88
N GLY A 127 20.55 6.89 -2.12
CA GLY A 127 21.81 7.01 -1.42
C GLY A 127 21.72 7.41 0.04
N THR A 128 20.53 7.72 0.58
CA THR A 128 20.37 7.91 2.03
C THR A 128 19.58 6.78 2.67
N VAL A 129 19.97 6.39 3.91
CA VAL A 129 19.23 5.40 4.71
C VAL A 129 17.78 5.85 4.93
N GLY A 130 17.57 7.12 5.18
CA GLY A 130 16.24 7.70 5.37
C GLY A 130 15.39 7.61 4.12
N GLY A 131 15.94 7.96 2.97
CA GLY A 131 15.28 7.82 1.68
C GLY A 131 14.91 6.36 1.40
N TRP A 132 15.80 5.44 1.70
CA TRP A 132 15.55 4.02 1.51
C TRP A 132 14.45 3.47 2.42
N ILE A 133 14.44 3.85 3.71
CA ILE A 133 13.38 3.50 4.66
C ILE A 133 12.06 4.09 4.22
N PHE A 134 12.06 5.34 3.77
CA PHE A 134 10.87 5.99 3.24
C PHE A 134 10.28 5.21 2.06
N HIS A 135 11.11 4.83 1.09
CA HIS A 135 10.70 3.97 -0.03
C HIS A 135 10.09 2.66 0.46
N MET A 136 10.76 1.96 1.37
CA MET A 136 10.23 0.70 1.92
C MET A 136 8.85 0.88 2.58
N MET A 137 8.62 2.00 3.24
CA MET A 137 7.32 2.29 3.85
C MET A 137 6.24 2.48 2.79
N ILE A 138 6.53 3.26 1.76
CA ILE A 138 5.59 3.48 0.65
C ILE A 138 5.34 2.17 -0.13
N ASP A 139 6.39 1.45 -0.49
CA ASP A 139 6.29 0.16 -1.18
C ASP A 139 5.44 -0.83 -0.39
N SER A 140 5.66 -0.89 0.93
CA SER A 140 4.87 -1.72 1.82
C SER A 140 3.40 -1.30 1.88
N ALA A 141 3.12 0.00 1.89
CA ALA A 141 1.76 0.52 1.86
C ALA A 141 1.05 0.17 0.53
N VAL A 142 1.72 0.40 -0.59
CA VAL A 142 1.20 0.07 -1.93
C VAL A 142 0.94 -1.44 -2.07
N TYR A 143 1.91 -2.27 -1.70
CA TYR A 143 1.79 -3.72 -1.75
C TYR A 143 0.58 -4.22 -0.94
N ARG A 144 0.41 -3.71 0.27
CA ARG A 144 -0.72 -4.08 1.13
C ARG A 144 -2.05 -3.58 0.60
N ALA A 145 -2.12 -2.37 0.06
CA ALA A 145 -3.35 -1.82 -0.51
C ALA A 145 -3.86 -2.68 -1.67
N VAL A 146 -2.98 -3.07 -2.60
CA VAL A 146 -3.35 -3.99 -3.69
C VAL A 146 -3.73 -5.37 -3.15
N SER A 147 -3.02 -5.86 -2.13
CA SER A 147 -3.35 -7.14 -1.50
C SER A 147 -4.72 -7.13 -0.81
N VAL A 148 -5.13 -6.00 -0.24
CA VAL A 148 -6.48 -5.82 0.32
C VAL A 148 -7.53 -5.84 -0.78
N LEU A 149 -7.31 -5.16 -1.89
CA LEU A 149 -8.21 -5.21 -3.05
C LEU A 149 -8.40 -6.64 -3.57
N ASP A 150 -7.31 -7.42 -3.67
CA ASP A 150 -7.38 -8.82 -4.09
C ASP A 150 -8.20 -9.67 -3.11
N ARG A 151 -8.08 -9.41 -1.80
CA ARG A 151 -8.89 -10.05 -0.76
C ARG A 151 -10.35 -9.67 -0.83
N LEU A 152 -10.66 -8.38 -1.03
CA LEU A 152 -12.03 -7.92 -1.25
C LEU A 152 -12.65 -8.59 -2.47
N ALA A 153 -11.93 -8.65 -3.59
CA ALA A 153 -12.39 -9.36 -4.78
C ALA A 153 -12.69 -10.84 -4.48
N THR A 154 -11.88 -11.49 -3.65
CA THR A 154 -12.09 -12.88 -3.24
C THR A 154 -13.36 -13.03 -2.39
N VAL A 155 -13.61 -12.12 -1.44
CA VAL A 155 -14.84 -12.11 -0.62
C VAL A 155 -16.07 -11.94 -1.51
N LEU A 156 -16.02 -10.99 -2.45
CA LEU A 156 -17.12 -10.75 -3.39
C LEU A 156 -17.33 -11.94 -4.35
N TRP A 157 -16.25 -12.60 -4.76
CA TRP A 157 -16.31 -13.78 -5.62
C TRP A 157 -17.05 -14.92 -4.95
N TYR A 158 -16.78 -15.11 -3.66
CA TYR A 158 -17.51 -16.06 -2.85
C TYR A 158 -18.99 -15.66 -2.67
N ALA A 159 -19.26 -14.37 -2.43
CA ALA A 159 -20.63 -13.85 -2.32
C ALA A 159 -21.43 -14.04 -3.63
N ALA A 160 -20.77 -14.04 -4.78
CA ALA A 160 -21.33 -14.30 -6.09
C ALA A 160 -21.52 -15.80 -6.38
N GLU A 161 -21.11 -16.70 -5.48
CA GLU A 161 -21.15 -18.16 -5.65
C GLU A 161 -20.41 -18.64 -6.92
N LEU A 162 -19.36 -17.92 -7.30
CA LEU A 162 -18.53 -18.28 -8.45
C LEU A 162 -17.50 -19.36 -8.07
N PRO A 163 -17.10 -20.22 -9.03
CA PRO A 163 -16.09 -21.25 -8.77
C PRO A 163 -14.79 -20.66 -8.19
N MET A 164 -14.32 -21.23 -7.07
CA MET A 164 -13.11 -20.74 -6.38
C MET A 164 -11.89 -20.87 -7.26
N GLU A 165 -11.24 -19.75 -7.51
CA GLU A 165 -9.97 -19.61 -8.20
C GLU A 165 -9.14 -18.52 -7.52
N ARG A 166 -7.89 -18.35 -7.93
CA ARG A 166 -7.08 -17.20 -7.47
C ARG A 166 -7.64 -15.92 -8.07
N ILE A 167 -8.12 -15.05 -7.21
CA ILE A 167 -8.78 -13.81 -7.61
C ILE A 167 -7.84 -12.63 -7.40
N TYR A 168 -7.80 -11.78 -8.40
CA TYR A 168 -7.13 -10.49 -8.36
C TYR A 168 -8.15 -9.40 -8.67
N PHE A 169 -8.02 -8.26 -8.01
CA PHE A 169 -8.85 -7.09 -8.30
C PHE A 169 -8.41 -6.43 -9.62
N ARG A 170 -8.78 -7.06 -10.71
CA ARG A 170 -8.51 -6.58 -12.08
C ARG A 170 -9.79 -6.56 -12.90
N SER A 171 -9.85 -5.69 -13.90
CA SER A 171 -11.03 -5.44 -14.73
C SER A 171 -11.72 -6.72 -15.23
N GLY A 172 -10.97 -7.69 -15.70
CA GLY A 172 -11.54 -8.97 -16.19
C GLY A 172 -12.26 -9.78 -15.12
N LYS A 173 -11.78 -9.77 -13.86
CA LYS A 173 -12.44 -10.44 -12.74
C LYS A 173 -13.60 -9.63 -12.19
N VAL A 174 -13.42 -8.32 -12.03
CA VAL A 174 -14.48 -7.42 -11.56
C VAL A 174 -15.65 -7.36 -12.56
N LYS A 175 -15.39 -7.48 -13.87
CA LYS A 175 -16.43 -7.62 -14.90
C LYS A 175 -17.28 -8.87 -14.70
N LYS A 176 -16.69 -10.00 -14.33
CA LYS A 176 -17.45 -11.21 -13.99
C LYS A 176 -18.33 -10.99 -12.74
N LEU A 177 -17.81 -10.30 -11.71
CA LEU A 177 -18.61 -9.90 -10.54
C LEU A 177 -19.77 -9.00 -10.95
N HIS A 178 -19.52 -8.01 -11.80
CA HIS A 178 -20.58 -7.14 -12.30
C HIS A 178 -21.65 -7.92 -13.09
N THR A 179 -21.24 -8.89 -13.90
CA THR A 179 -22.19 -9.77 -14.60
C THR A 179 -23.02 -10.61 -13.63
N ALA A 180 -22.45 -11.08 -12.52
CA ALA A 180 -23.15 -11.91 -11.54
C ALA A 180 -24.12 -11.12 -10.67
N PHE A 181 -23.77 -9.92 -10.25
CA PHE A 181 -24.59 -9.10 -9.35
C PHE A 181 -25.50 -8.10 -10.07
N CYS A 182 -25.12 -7.62 -11.25
CA CYS A 182 -25.83 -6.61 -12.04
C CYS A 182 -26.25 -5.39 -11.20
N SER A 183 -25.38 -4.88 -10.32
CA SER A 183 -25.70 -3.81 -9.39
C SER A 183 -24.84 -2.56 -9.61
N ASP A 184 -25.30 -1.41 -9.12
CA ASP A 184 -24.59 -0.15 -9.18
C ASP A 184 -23.25 -0.21 -8.41
N GLU A 185 -23.21 -0.95 -7.30
CA GLU A 185 -22.01 -1.16 -6.52
C GLU A 185 -20.94 -1.88 -7.35
N THR A 186 -21.31 -2.94 -8.08
CA THR A 186 -20.35 -3.64 -8.94
C THR A 186 -19.98 -2.85 -10.18
N ALA A 187 -20.87 -2.00 -10.70
CA ALA A 187 -20.54 -1.05 -11.75
C ALA A 187 -19.51 -0.02 -11.26
N HIS A 188 -19.63 0.44 -10.01
CA HIS A 188 -18.63 1.32 -9.39
C HIS A 188 -17.28 0.61 -9.23
N LEU A 189 -17.26 -0.61 -8.69
CA LEU A 189 -16.04 -1.42 -8.60
C LEU A 189 -15.36 -1.65 -9.94
N LEU A 190 -16.15 -1.84 -11.01
CA LEU A 190 -15.64 -2.00 -12.36
C LEU A 190 -14.94 -0.72 -12.86
N ARG A 191 -15.54 0.45 -12.60
CA ARG A 191 -14.92 1.74 -12.92
C ARG A 191 -13.56 1.92 -12.21
N ILE A 192 -13.48 1.54 -10.94
CA ILE A 192 -12.20 1.54 -10.20
C ILE A 192 -11.20 0.60 -10.88
N ALA A 193 -11.61 -0.65 -11.20
CA ALA A 193 -10.74 -1.66 -11.78
C ALA A 193 -10.28 -1.35 -13.22
N GLU A 194 -11.03 -0.52 -13.95
CA GLU A 194 -10.68 -0.03 -15.29
C GLU A 194 -9.91 1.31 -15.23
N GLY A 195 -9.83 1.92 -14.06
CA GLY A 195 -9.19 3.21 -13.86
C GLY A 195 -7.67 3.17 -14.13
N LYS A 196 -7.14 4.16 -14.87
CA LYS A 196 -5.70 4.28 -15.18
C LYS A 196 -4.86 4.30 -13.90
N LEU A 197 -5.33 4.96 -12.84
CA LEU A 197 -4.63 5.07 -11.56
C LEU A 197 -4.44 3.69 -10.90
N LEU A 198 -5.50 2.89 -10.81
CA LEU A 198 -5.38 1.56 -10.20
C LEU A 198 -4.49 0.64 -11.02
N ASN A 199 -4.62 0.66 -12.34
CA ASN A 199 -3.74 -0.13 -13.22
C ASN A 199 -2.27 0.25 -12.99
N PHE A 200 -1.97 1.54 -12.90
CA PHE A 200 -0.65 2.03 -12.57
C PHE A 200 -0.16 1.50 -11.19
N ILE A 201 -0.97 1.59 -10.14
CA ILE A 201 -0.64 1.10 -8.80
C ILE A 201 -0.37 -0.42 -8.83
N ILE A 202 -1.17 -1.18 -9.57
CA ILE A 202 -0.98 -2.63 -9.72
C ILE A 202 0.32 -2.95 -10.44
N ASP A 203 0.61 -2.24 -11.53
CA ASP A 203 1.84 -2.45 -12.30
C ASP A 203 3.07 -2.07 -11.47
N TYR A 204 3.00 -0.98 -10.70
CA TYR A 204 4.04 -0.62 -9.74
C TYR A 204 4.30 -1.77 -8.75
N ARG A 205 3.25 -2.29 -8.09
CA ARG A 205 3.36 -3.42 -7.17
C ARG A 205 3.93 -4.67 -7.85
N ASP A 206 3.49 -4.97 -9.08
CA ASP A 206 3.97 -6.12 -9.84
C ASP A 206 5.45 -5.97 -10.20
N GLY A 207 5.90 -4.75 -10.51
CA GLY A 207 7.31 -4.41 -10.69
C GLY A 207 8.13 -4.70 -9.43
N LEU A 208 7.64 -4.33 -8.24
CA LEU A 208 8.29 -4.62 -6.97
C LEU A 208 8.40 -6.12 -6.68
N THR A 209 7.39 -6.92 -7.04
CA THR A 209 7.31 -8.34 -6.65
C THR A 209 7.94 -9.30 -7.63
N HIS A 210 7.98 -8.95 -8.91
CA HIS A 210 8.37 -9.89 -9.97
C HIS A 210 9.67 -9.53 -10.67
N SER A 211 10.22 -8.36 -10.40
CA SER A 211 11.48 -7.93 -11.01
C SER A 211 12.62 -8.01 -9.99
N THR A 212 13.42 -9.05 -10.09
CA THR A 212 14.69 -9.12 -9.37
C THR A 212 15.63 -7.96 -9.74
N LYS A 213 15.44 -7.37 -10.92
CA LYS A 213 16.14 -6.16 -11.35
C LYS A 213 15.60 -4.89 -10.70
N ALA A 214 14.33 -4.87 -10.27
CA ALA A 214 13.75 -3.73 -9.54
C ALA A 214 14.39 -3.58 -8.18
N TYR A 215 14.64 -4.68 -7.51
CA TYR A 215 15.33 -4.69 -6.20
C TYR A 215 16.82 -4.41 -6.31
N SER A 216 17.46 -4.81 -7.40
CA SER A 216 18.88 -4.56 -7.64
C SER A 216 19.16 -3.13 -8.09
N ARG A 217 18.13 -2.37 -8.44
CA ARG A 217 18.21 -0.94 -8.68
C ARG A 217 17.67 -0.25 -7.44
N ALA A 218 18.48 0.51 -6.77
CA ALA A 218 18.14 1.16 -5.51
C ALA A 218 16.90 2.03 -5.55
N SER A 219 16.55 2.46 -6.71
CA SER A 219 15.28 3.12 -6.92
C SER A 219 14.10 2.16 -6.81
N GLY A 220 14.33 0.85 -6.75
CA GLY A 220 13.26 -0.14 -6.88
C GLY A 220 12.50 0.00 -8.20
N PHE A 221 12.97 0.85 -9.08
CA PHE A 221 12.27 1.30 -10.26
C PHE A 221 12.85 0.65 -11.47
N THR A 222 12.32 -0.42 -11.79
CA THR A 222 12.43 -0.89 -13.12
C THR A 222 11.26 -0.53 -13.93
N PRO A 223 11.48 -0.73 -15.09
CA PRO A 223 12.06 0.25 -15.98
C PRO A 223 11.02 1.32 -16.17
N LEU A 224 11.43 2.52 -15.99
CA LEU A 224 10.71 3.74 -16.36
C LEU A 224 9.99 3.63 -17.70
N GLU A 225 10.49 2.78 -18.58
CA GLU A 225 9.91 2.48 -19.89
C GLU A 225 8.53 1.82 -19.83
N GLN A 226 8.16 1.19 -18.73
CA GLN A 226 6.83 0.59 -18.53
C GLN A 226 5.76 1.59 -18.14
N TRP A 227 6.16 2.79 -17.72
CA TRP A 227 5.27 3.82 -17.19
C TRP A 227 5.00 4.92 -18.21
N LYS A 228 4.79 4.52 -19.46
CA LYS A 228 4.49 5.46 -20.53
C LYS A 228 2.99 5.66 -20.66
N ASP A 229 2.58 6.91 -20.91
CA ASP A 229 1.23 7.21 -21.31
C ASP A 229 0.93 6.65 -22.72
N GLU A 230 -0.28 6.84 -23.18
CA GLU A 230 -0.71 6.44 -24.54
C GLU A 230 0.11 7.10 -25.68
N ASN A 231 0.86 8.15 -25.36
CA ASN A 231 1.76 8.87 -26.27
C ASN A 231 3.24 8.46 -26.07
N GLY A 232 3.50 7.45 -25.26
CA GLY A 232 4.85 6.98 -24.96
C GLY A 232 5.64 7.90 -24.02
N ARG A 233 4.98 8.87 -23.36
CA ARG A 233 5.61 9.75 -22.36
C ARG A 233 5.58 9.09 -21.00
N LEU A 234 6.68 9.21 -20.26
CA LEU A 234 6.74 8.79 -18.88
C LEU A 234 5.72 9.59 -18.06
N VAL A 235 4.75 8.88 -17.48
CA VAL A 235 3.61 9.49 -16.79
C VAL A 235 3.99 10.05 -15.42
N ILE A 236 5.11 9.62 -14.85
CA ILE A 236 5.47 9.90 -13.46
C ILE A 236 6.91 10.36 -13.28
N TRP A 237 7.76 10.15 -14.28
CA TRP A 237 9.13 10.60 -14.16
C TRP A 237 9.38 11.77 -15.09
N ASP A 238 9.56 12.88 -14.49
CA ASP A 238 10.49 13.86 -14.93
C ASP A 238 11.92 13.31 -14.68
N GLU A 239 12.88 13.69 -15.49
CA GLU A 239 14.31 13.33 -15.36
C GLU A 239 14.90 13.63 -13.97
N ASN A 240 14.15 14.29 -13.10
CA ASN A 240 14.54 14.81 -11.80
C ASN A 240 14.08 14.00 -10.59
N ALA A 241 13.63 12.78 -10.79
CA ALA A 241 13.36 11.87 -9.70
C ALA A 241 12.04 12.03 -8.93
N TRP A 242 11.61 10.93 -8.37
CA TRP A 242 10.57 10.90 -7.38
C TRP A 242 11.04 11.61 -6.13
N ASP A 243 10.35 12.65 -5.78
CA ASP A 243 10.51 13.24 -4.47
C ASP A 243 9.62 12.50 -3.44
N ALA A 244 9.82 12.83 -2.19
CA ALA A 244 9.06 12.22 -1.09
C ALA A 244 7.56 12.49 -1.21
N GLU A 245 7.17 13.66 -1.72
CA GLU A 245 5.77 14.05 -1.89
C GLU A 245 5.08 13.19 -2.95
N MET A 246 5.74 12.93 -4.07
CA MET A 246 5.21 12.08 -5.13
C MET A 246 5.05 10.62 -4.67
N LEU A 247 6.04 10.09 -3.95
CA LEU A 247 5.97 8.74 -3.38
C LEU A 247 4.87 8.63 -2.33
N PHE A 248 4.78 9.62 -1.43
CA PHE A 248 3.70 9.67 -0.46
C PHE A 248 2.34 9.75 -1.14
N ALA A 249 2.22 10.57 -2.20
CA ALA A 249 1.01 10.67 -3.00
C ALA A 249 0.61 9.33 -3.63
N LEU A 250 1.58 8.53 -4.08
CA LEU A 250 1.33 7.18 -4.59
C LEU A 250 0.81 6.24 -3.49
N GLY A 251 1.45 6.22 -2.33
CA GLY A 251 0.99 5.42 -1.18
C GLY A 251 -0.41 5.82 -0.74
N ARG A 252 -0.68 7.12 -0.63
CA ARG A 252 -2.00 7.69 -0.34
C ARG A 252 -3.03 7.30 -1.41
N ALA A 253 -2.70 7.45 -2.69
CA ALA A 253 -3.60 7.10 -3.78
C ALA A 253 -3.97 5.61 -3.74
N SER A 254 -3.01 4.75 -3.43
CA SER A 254 -3.23 3.31 -3.28
C SER A 254 -4.20 3.00 -2.13
N TYR A 255 -4.05 3.70 -1.00
CA TYR A 255 -4.97 3.60 0.13
C TYR A 255 -6.38 4.06 -0.24
N LEU A 256 -6.50 5.21 -0.93
CA LEU A 256 -7.80 5.76 -1.32
C LEU A 256 -8.52 4.87 -2.33
N GLN A 257 -7.82 4.26 -3.29
CA GLN A 257 -8.43 3.30 -4.22
C GLN A 257 -9.03 2.09 -3.49
N PHE A 258 -8.34 1.59 -2.46
CA PHE A 258 -8.86 0.54 -1.61
C PHE A 258 -10.09 0.98 -0.83
N THR A 259 -10.05 2.12 -0.14
CA THR A 259 -11.16 2.61 0.69
C THR A 259 -12.39 2.95 -0.16
N GLU A 260 -12.19 3.43 -1.38
CA GLU A 260 -13.26 3.65 -2.36
C GLU A 260 -13.93 2.34 -2.79
N ALA A 261 -13.15 1.26 -2.95
CA ALA A 261 -13.70 -0.06 -3.27
C ALA A 261 -14.38 -0.74 -2.08
N LEU A 262 -14.01 -0.42 -0.84
CA LEU A 262 -14.53 -1.07 0.35
C LEU A 262 -16.03 -0.82 0.58
N GLY A 263 -16.48 0.43 0.43
CA GLY A 263 -17.89 0.79 0.65
C GLY A 263 -18.86 -0.02 -0.21
N PRO A 264 -18.73 -0.01 -1.53
CA PRO A 264 -19.54 -0.83 -2.43
C PRO A 264 -19.45 -2.33 -2.12
N SER A 265 -18.26 -2.83 -1.76
CA SER A 265 -18.05 -4.23 -1.39
C SER A 265 -18.84 -4.61 -0.15
N VAL A 266 -18.85 -3.76 0.87
CA VAL A 266 -19.66 -3.96 2.09
C VAL A 266 -21.13 -3.99 1.76
N SER A 267 -21.63 -3.05 0.95
CA SER A 267 -23.03 -3.00 0.55
C SER A 267 -23.49 -4.28 -0.17
N ILE A 268 -22.64 -4.88 -1.01
CA ILE A 268 -22.91 -6.17 -1.65
C ILE A 268 -22.99 -7.28 -0.60
N CYS A 269 -22.04 -7.32 0.34
CA CYS A 269 -22.00 -8.32 1.39
C CYS A 269 -23.22 -8.20 2.33
N GLU A 270 -23.65 -6.99 2.71
CA GLU A 270 -24.86 -6.76 3.53
C GLU A 270 -26.13 -7.26 2.83
N LYS A 271 -26.25 -7.08 1.53
CA LYS A 271 -27.38 -7.61 0.75
C LYS A 271 -27.35 -9.13 0.66
N LYS A 272 -26.17 -9.73 0.53
CA LYS A 272 -26.02 -11.19 0.40
C LYS A 272 -26.10 -11.91 1.76
N TRP A 273 -25.54 -11.33 2.78
CA TRP A 273 -25.47 -11.86 4.14
C TRP A 273 -25.98 -10.80 5.13
N PRO A 274 -27.30 -10.64 5.23
CA PRO A 274 -27.88 -9.61 6.09
C PRO A 274 -27.48 -9.82 7.56
N ILE A 275 -27.02 -8.75 8.17
CA ILE A 275 -26.71 -8.73 9.61
C ILE A 275 -28.04 -8.85 10.35
N GLN A 276 -28.20 -9.93 11.12
CA GLN A 276 -29.36 -10.07 11.98
C GLN A 276 -29.29 -9.02 13.10
N PRO A 277 -30.43 -8.38 13.43
CA PRO A 277 -30.45 -7.34 14.47
C PRO A 277 -30.08 -7.86 15.86
#